data_9ec440c1f6c677e08134b1b922b1241f
#
_entry.id   9ec440c1f6c677e08134b1b922b1241f
#
_cell.length_a   1.000
_cell.length_b   1.000
_cell.length_c   1.000
_cell.angle_alpha   90.00
_cell.angle_beta   90.00
_cell.angle_gamma   90.00
#
_symmetry.space_group_name_H-M   'P 1'
#
loop_
_entity.id
_entity.type
_entity.pdbx_description
1 polymer ?
#
loop_
_entity_poly.entity_id
_entity_poly.type
_entity_poly.pdbx_seq_one_letter_code
_entity_poly.pdbx_strand_id
1 'polypeptide(L)'
;MLAFYNKIKKKRLFLLGLVTFLMGHLFFIRWLNRMQPPTITDVVFPAIAVIGVFAVTGMGSFHTGRLRPCILVYTFFIANLFAKSMHIAVSIPDMRHIVCAVGSFLFMVSDISILFLYFYKNKSRKVHLFNLTTYYVGIFLLAVSPLLCP
;
A
#
# COMPACT_ATOMS: atom_id res chain seq x y z
N MET A 1 -6.86 10.00 -10.14
CA MET A 1 -5.76 10.92 -9.78
C MET A 1 -4.43 10.55 -10.45
N LEU A 2 -3.94 9.31 -10.34
CA LEU A 2 -2.71 8.83 -10.99
C LEU A 2 -2.79 8.83 -12.52
N ALA A 3 -3.96 8.59 -13.13
CA ALA A 3 -4.18 8.72 -14.56
C ALA A 3 -4.03 10.18 -15.05
N PHE A 4 -4.38 11.16 -14.23
CA PHE A 4 -4.15 12.58 -14.50
C PHE A 4 -2.68 13.00 -14.44
N TYR A 5 -1.87 12.34 -13.60
CA TYR A 5 -0.44 12.61 -13.52
C TYR A 5 0.28 12.42 -14.87
N ASN A 6 -0.02 11.35 -15.57
CA ASN A 6 0.58 11.07 -16.88
C ASN A 6 0.20 12.12 -17.95
N LYS A 7 -0.99 12.72 -17.85
CA LYS A 7 -1.48 13.74 -18.79
C LYS A 7 -0.94 15.15 -18.48
N ILE A 8 -0.69 15.45 -17.20
CA ILE A 8 -0.36 16.81 -16.74
C ILE A 8 1.11 16.94 -16.30
N LYS A 9 1.84 15.82 -16.09
CA LYS A 9 3.24 15.75 -15.58
C LYS A 9 3.47 16.56 -14.29
N LYS A 10 2.44 16.79 -13.47
CA LYS A 10 2.54 17.60 -12.25
C LYS A 10 2.92 16.71 -11.06
N LYS A 11 4.19 16.69 -10.69
CA LYS A 11 4.73 16.03 -9.49
C LYS A 11 3.96 16.39 -8.21
N ARG A 12 3.41 17.60 -8.13
CA ARG A 12 2.62 18.07 -6.98
C ARG A 12 1.31 17.31 -6.80
N LEU A 13 0.60 16.98 -7.88
CA LEU A 13 -0.66 16.19 -7.81
C LEU A 13 -0.39 14.73 -7.39
N PHE A 14 0.71 14.16 -7.85
CA PHE A 14 1.14 12.85 -7.39
C PHE A 14 1.43 12.85 -5.89
N LEU A 15 2.18 13.84 -5.42
CA LEU A 15 2.52 13.97 -4.00
C LEU A 15 1.26 14.19 -3.14
N LEU A 16 0.33 15.02 -3.60
CA LEU A 16 -0.95 15.24 -2.91
C LEU A 16 -1.74 13.94 -2.79
N GLY A 17 -1.83 13.16 -3.88
CA GLY A 17 -2.43 11.83 -3.86
C GLY A 17 -1.77 10.90 -2.85
N LEU A 18 -0.44 10.86 -2.85
CA LEU A 18 0.35 10.04 -1.93
C LEU A 18 0.06 10.42 -0.46
N VAL A 19 0.04 11.72 -0.14
CA VAL A 19 -0.26 12.22 1.22
C VAL A 19 -1.68 11.87 1.63
N THR A 20 -2.67 12.06 0.75
CA THR A 20 -4.08 11.74 1.04
C THR A 20 -4.26 10.24 1.33
N PHE A 21 -3.60 9.38 0.54
CA PHE A 21 -3.60 7.94 0.79
C PHE A 21 -2.89 7.57 2.09
N LEU A 22 -1.76 8.19 2.38
CA LEU A 22 -1.03 7.98 3.62
C LEU A 22 -1.91 8.31 4.84
N MET A 23 -2.66 9.40 4.79
CA MET A 23 -3.61 9.75 5.86
C MET A 23 -4.67 8.66 6.06
N GLY A 24 -5.23 8.11 4.97
CA GLY A 24 -6.15 6.98 5.05
C GLY A 24 -5.53 5.75 5.74
N HIS A 25 -4.29 5.41 5.41
CA HIS A 25 -3.56 4.30 6.05
C HIS A 25 -3.33 4.54 7.54
N LEU A 26 -2.97 5.76 7.93
CA LEU A 26 -2.77 6.12 9.34
C LEU A 26 -4.06 5.96 10.16
N PHE A 27 -5.22 6.33 9.60
CA PHE A 27 -6.52 6.11 10.24
C PHE A 27 -6.81 4.62 10.42
N PHE A 28 -6.57 3.79 9.40
CA PHE A 28 -6.73 2.33 9.50
C PHE A 28 -5.77 1.70 10.51
N ILE A 29 -4.50 2.05 10.49
CA ILE A 29 -3.50 1.56 11.45
C ILE A 29 -3.90 1.96 12.87
N ARG A 30 -4.35 3.20 13.09
CA ARG A 30 -4.84 3.64 14.39
C ARG A 30 -6.06 2.84 14.85
N TRP A 31 -6.99 2.55 13.95
CA TRP A 31 -8.16 1.72 14.25
C TRP A 31 -7.75 0.29 14.62
N LEU A 32 -6.87 -0.35 13.87
CA LEU A 32 -6.33 -1.68 14.17
C LEU A 32 -5.54 -1.72 15.49
N ASN A 33 -4.79 -0.68 15.81
CA ASN A 33 -4.06 -0.56 17.08
C ASN A 33 -4.97 -0.45 18.31
N ARG A 34 -6.24 -0.11 18.14
CA ARG A 34 -7.24 -0.18 19.23
C ARG A 34 -7.69 -1.61 19.51
N MET A 35 -7.63 -2.49 18.52
CA MET A 35 -8.00 -3.91 18.66
C MET A 35 -6.86 -4.71 19.28
N GLN A 36 -5.63 -4.42 18.88
CA GLN A 36 -4.45 -5.12 19.37
C GLN A 36 -3.26 -4.14 19.48
N PRO A 37 -2.50 -4.16 20.59
CA PRO A 37 -1.35 -3.28 20.77
C PRO A 37 -0.28 -3.52 19.68
N PRO A 38 0.58 -2.53 19.40
CA PRO A 38 1.69 -2.69 18.47
C PRO A 38 2.62 -3.83 18.88
N THR A 39 3.06 -4.61 17.90
CA THR A 39 3.97 -5.75 18.06
C THR A 39 5.24 -5.53 17.26
N ILE A 40 6.26 -6.31 17.53
CA ILE A 40 7.55 -6.21 16.83
C ILE A 40 7.40 -6.50 15.31
N THR A 41 6.45 -7.35 14.94
CA THR A 41 6.16 -7.66 13.54
C THR A 41 5.66 -6.44 12.77
N ASP A 42 4.99 -5.50 13.44
CA ASP A 42 4.48 -4.25 12.86
C ASP A 42 5.62 -3.28 12.46
N VAL A 43 6.84 -3.55 12.89
CA VAL A 43 8.04 -2.76 12.53
C VAL A 43 8.98 -3.56 11.64
N VAL A 44 9.22 -4.83 11.97
CA VAL A 44 10.19 -5.68 11.26
C VAL A 44 9.76 -5.93 9.82
N PHE A 45 8.51 -6.32 9.60
CA PHE A 45 8.00 -6.58 8.24
C PHE A 45 8.04 -5.32 7.35
N PRO A 46 7.55 -4.14 7.79
CA PRO A 46 7.69 -2.91 7.03
C PRO A 46 9.14 -2.52 6.74
N ALA A 47 10.05 -2.73 7.70
CA ALA A 47 11.47 -2.45 7.50
C ALA A 47 12.06 -3.33 6.37
N ILE A 48 11.75 -4.63 6.36
CA ILE A 48 12.14 -5.55 5.28
C ILE A 48 11.55 -5.09 3.93
N ALA A 49 10.28 -4.71 3.89
CA ALA A 49 9.65 -4.21 2.69
C ALA A 49 10.32 -2.93 2.16
N VAL A 50 10.68 -1.99 3.04
CA VAL A 50 11.42 -0.77 2.70
C VAL A 50 12.79 -1.11 2.13
N ILE A 51 13.54 -2.03 2.73
CA ILE A 51 14.85 -2.49 2.23
C ILE A 51 14.68 -3.09 0.82
N GLY A 52 13.67 -3.93 0.61
CA GLY A 52 13.36 -4.51 -0.70
C GLY A 52 13.07 -3.43 -1.76
N VAL A 53 12.19 -2.48 -1.46
CA VAL A 53 11.88 -1.37 -2.37
C VAL A 53 13.09 -0.46 -2.58
N PHE A 54 13.89 -0.23 -1.56
CA PHE A 54 15.15 0.53 -1.69
C PHE A 54 16.11 -0.15 -2.66
N ALA A 55 16.30 -1.46 -2.55
CA ALA A 55 17.15 -2.24 -3.44
C ALA A 55 16.62 -2.19 -4.90
N VAL A 56 15.32 -2.46 -5.10
CA VAL A 56 14.69 -2.45 -6.42
C VAL A 56 14.75 -1.06 -7.06
N THR A 57 14.46 0.00 -6.32
CA THR A 57 14.52 1.38 -6.84
C THR A 57 15.95 1.90 -7.05
N GLY A 58 16.95 1.21 -6.52
CA GLY A 58 18.38 1.46 -6.79
C GLY A 58 18.86 0.88 -8.12
N MET A 59 18.10 -0.06 -8.71
CA MET A 59 18.47 -0.64 -10.01
C MET A 59 18.29 0.41 -11.13
N GLY A 60 19.20 0.46 -12.08
CA GLY A 60 19.22 1.44 -13.18
C GLY A 60 17.98 1.42 -14.11
N SER A 61 17.08 0.45 -13.92
CA SER A 61 15.81 0.34 -14.65
C SER A 61 14.69 1.22 -14.09
N PHE A 62 14.86 1.77 -12.87
CA PHE A 62 13.88 2.62 -12.20
C PHE A 62 14.32 4.08 -12.13
N HIS A 63 13.42 5.00 -12.47
CA HIS A 63 13.69 6.45 -12.50
C HIS A 63 12.85 7.18 -11.45
N THR A 64 13.11 6.91 -10.17
CA THR A 64 12.36 7.51 -9.04
C THR A 64 12.80 8.94 -8.70
N GLY A 65 14.06 9.29 -8.96
CA GLY A 65 14.63 10.61 -8.72
C GLY A 65 14.35 11.13 -7.29
N ARG A 66 13.92 12.38 -7.19
CA ARG A 66 13.62 13.05 -5.89
C ARG A 66 12.41 12.48 -5.14
N LEU A 67 11.61 11.60 -5.75
CA LEU A 67 10.44 10.99 -5.11
C LEU A 67 10.80 9.72 -4.31
N ARG A 68 12.02 9.21 -4.45
CA ARG A 68 12.48 7.99 -3.77
C ARG A 68 12.22 7.99 -2.26
N PRO A 69 12.59 9.02 -1.47
CA PRO A 69 12.33 9.02 -0.04
C PRO A 69 10.83 8.98 0.29
N CYS A 70 10.00 9.68 -0.47
CA CYS A 70 8.53 9.65 -0.27
C CYS A 70 7.97 8.24 -0.54
N ILE A 71 8.48 7.54 -1.54
CA ILE A 71 8.09 6.16 -1.85
C ILE A 71 8.46 5.23 -0.71
N LEU A 72 9.64 5.37 -0.12
CA LEU A 72 10.10 4.51 0.98
C LEU A 72 9.26 4.73 2.25
N VAL A 73 8.97 5.98 2.61
CA VAL A 73 8.08 6.30 3.73
C VAL A 73 6.69 5.72 3.50
N TYR A 74 6.14 5.89 2.31
CA TYR A 74 4.85 5.34 1.93
C TYR A 74 4.82 3.80 1.99
N THR A 75 5.88 3.14 1.50
CA THR A 75 6.05 1.69 1.58
C THR A 75 6.02 1.20 3.03
N PHE A 76 6.66 1.92 3.95
CA PHE A 76 6.64 1.57 5.36
C PHE A 76 5.22 1.48 5.93
N PHE A 77 4.39 2.50 5.69
CA PHE A 77 3.03 2.55 6.24
C PHE A 77 2.09 1.54 5.58
N ILE A 78 2.23 1.29 4.28
CA ILE A 78 1.40 0.28 3.59
C ILE A 78 1.75 -1.14 4.05
N ALA A 79 3.04 -1.43 4.21
CA ALA A 79 3.50 -2.70 4.73
C ALA A 79 3.12 -2.88 6.21
N ASN A 80 3.11 -1.78 7.00
CA ASN A 80 2.63 -1.80 8.38
C ASN A 80 1.14 -2.12 8.46
N LEU A 81 0.31 -1.51 7.61
CA LEU A 81 -1.11 -1.83 7.54
C LEU A 81 -1.35 -3.31 7.25
N PHE A 82 -0.63 -3.87 6.27
CA PHE A 82 -0.72 -5.29 5.93
C PHE A 82 -0.24 -6.19 7.07
N ALA A 83 0.94 -5.93 7.63
CA ALA A 83 1.49 -6.72 8.73
C ALA A 83 0.53 -6.76 9.92
N LYS A 84 -0.01 -5.59 10.30
CA LYS A 84 -0.96 -5.45 11.39
C LYS A 84 -2.27 -6.19 11.15
N SER A 85 -2.87 -6.01 9.99
CA SER A 85 -4.12 -6.69 9.64
C SER A 85 -3.95 -8.22 9.58
N MET A 86 -2.81 -8.70 9.06
CA MET A 86 -2.48 -10.12 9.03
C MET A 86 -2.28 -10.68 10.43
N HIS A 87 -1.53 -9.97 11.28
CA HIS A 87 -1.34 -10.38 12.67
C HIS A 87 -2.66 -10.52 13.43
N ILE A 88 -3.57 -9.57 13.27
CA ILE A 88 -4.90 -9.62 13.91
C ILE A 88 -5.73 -10.79 13.34
N ALA A 89 -5.72 -11.00 12.02
CA ALA A 89 -6.46 -12.09 11.39
C ALA A 89 -5.98 -13.48 11.84
N VAL A 90 -4.68 -13.62 12.13
CA VAL A 90 -4.13 -14.87 12.66
C VAL A 90 -4.44 -15.04 14.16
N SER A 91 -4.37 -13.96 14.94
CA SER A 91 -4.58 -14.01 16.39
C SER A 91 -6.06 -14.14 16.77
N ILE A 92 -6.94 -13.50 15.99
CA ILE A 92 -8.39 -13.47 16.20
C ILE A 92 -9.04 -13.78 14.83
N PRO A 93 -9.15 -15.07 14.45
CA PRO A 93 -9.67 -15.47 13.15
C PRO A 93 -11.18 -15.24 13.07
N ASP A 94 -11.55 -14.05 12.65
CA ASP A 94 -12.91 -13.61 12.36
C ASP A 94 -13.00 -13.13 10.92
N MET A 95 -14.18 -13.26 10.30
CA MET A 95 -14.42 -12.90 8.91
C MET A 95 -13.97 -11.46 8.60
N ARG A 96 -14.28 -10.51 9.47
CA ARG A 96 -13.87 -9.10 9.31
C ARG A 96 -12.35 -8.92 9.25
N HIS A 97 -11.60 -9.64 10.12
CA HIS A 97 -10.15 -9.54 10.18
C HIS A 97 -9.51 -10.19 8.96
N ILE A 98 -10.05 -11.33 8.51
CA ILE A 98 -9.61 -12.01 7.29
C ILE A 98 -9.84 -11.11 6.07
N VAL A 99 -11.04 -10.51 5.95
CA VAL A 99 -11.37 -9.59 4.86
C VAL A 99 -10.46 -8.35 4.87
N CYS A 100 -10.17 -7.81 6.08
CA CYS A 100 -9.23 -6.70 6.23
C CYS A 100 -7.81 -7.09 5.79
N ALA A 101 -7.32 -8.27 6.18
CA ALA A 101 -6.00 -8.76 5.78
C ALA A 101 -5.90 -8.99 4.28
N VAL A 102 -6.90 -9.61 3.66
CA VAL A 102 -6.96 -9.80 2.20
C VAL A 102 -7.03 -8.45 1.48
N GLY A 103 -7.85 -7.52 1.95
CA GLY A 103 -7.96 -6.18 1.39
C GLY A 103 -6.65 -5.40 1.44
N SER A 104 -5.96 -5.41 2.58
CA SER A 104 -4.65 -4.76 2.75
C SER A 104 -3.56 -5.41 1.91
N PHE A 105 -3.57 -6.73 1.74
CA PHE A 105 -2.67 -7.45 0.84
C PHE A 105 -2.86 -7.02 -0.61
N LEU A 106 -4.10 -7.06 -1.12
CA LEU A 106 -4.40 -6.65 -2.50
C LEU A 106 -4.03 -5.19 -2.75
N PHE A 107 -4.27 -4.34 -1.75
CA PHE A 107 -3.90 -2.94 -1.82
C PHE A 107 -2.37 -2.76 -1.89
N MET A 108 -1.61 -3.47 -1.06
CA MET A 108 -0.14 -3.46 -1.09
C MET A 108 0.40 -3.95 -2.45
N VAL A 109 -0.16 -5.02 -3.02
CA VAL A 109 0.20 -5.54 -4.34
C VAL A 109 -0.10 -4.51 -5.44
N SER A 110 -1.22 -3.81 -5.35
CA SER A 110 -1.56 -2.70 -6.25
C SER A 110 -0.49 -1.62 -6.21
N ASP A 111 -0.04 -1.21 -5.04
CA ASP A 111 0.94 -0.13 -4.90
C ASP A 111 2.34 -0.52 -5.38
N ILE A 112 2.73 -1.78 -5.18
CA ILE A 112 3.94 -2.32 -5.83
C ILE A 112 3.81 -2.22 -7.35
N SER A 113 2.64 -2.53 -7.90
CA SER A 113 2.37 -2.41 -9.35
C SER A 113 2.48 -0.96 -9.85
N ILE A 114 2.12 0.04 -9.03
CA ILE A 114 2.30 1.46 -9.34
C ILE A 114 3.78 1.81 -9.55
N LEU A 115 4.68 1.24 -8.75
CA LEU A 115 6.14 1.42 -8.94
C LEU A 115 6.58 1.02 -10.36
N PHE A 116 6.11 -0.12 -10.83
CA PHE A 116 6.41 -0.59 -12.19
C PHE A 116 5.74 0.27 -13.27
N LEU A 117 4.51 0.74 -13.04
CA LEU A 117 3.78 1.55 -14.01
C LEU A 117 4.40 2.94 -14.23
N TYR A 118 4.92 3.57 -13.17
CA TYR A 118 5.36 4.96 -13.23
C TYR A 118 6.87 5.13 -13.32
N PHE A 119 7.64 4.22 -12.75
CA PHE A 119 9.09 4.37 -12.60
C PHE A 119 9.92 3.35 -13.41
N TYR A 120 9.29 2.29 -13.93
CA TYR A 120 9.96 1.32 -14.79
C TYR A 120 9.95 1.74 -16.26
N LYS A 121 11.03 1.42 -16.99
CA LYS A 121 11.21 1.80 -18.41
C LYS A 121 10.11 1.25 -19.33
N ASN A 122 9.75 -0.01 -19.17
CA ASN A 122 8.79 -0.71 -20.04
C ASN A 122 7.40 -0.73 -19.42
N LYS A 123 6.48 0.04 -20.01
CA LYS A 123 5.08 0.09 -19.57
C LYS A 123 4.26 -1.00 -20.22
N SER A 124 3.54 -1.79 -19.43
CA SER A 124 2.65 -2.83 -19.92
C SER A 124 1.18 -2.49 -19.61
N ARG A 125 0.30 -2.62 -20.61
CA ARG A 125 -1.15 -2.44 -20.44
C ARG A 125 -1.74 -3.47 -19.46
N LYS A 126 -1.18 -4.69 -19.43
CA LYS A 126 -1.61 -5.75 -18.51
C LYS A 126 -1.35 -5.36 -17.04
N VAL A 127 -0.19 -4.75 -16.75
CA VAL A 127 0.14 -4.27 -15.40
C VAL A 127 -0.79 -3.14 -14.96
N HIS A 128 -1.23 -2.29 -15.87
CA HIS A 128 -2.21 -1.24 -15.57
C HIS A 128 -3.57 -1.82 -15.18
N LEU A 129 -4.08 -2.80 -15.94
CA LEU A 129 -5.35 -3.46 -15.65
C LEU A 129 -5.28 -4.22 -14.32
N PHE A 130 -4.20 -4.97 -14.10
CA PHE A 130 -3.94 -5.67 -12.84
C PHE A 130 -3.92 -4.71 -11.63
N ASN A 131 -3.21 -3.59 -11.76
CA ASN A 131 -3.17 -2.56 -10.72
C ASN A 131 -4.57 -2.01 -10.39
N LEU A 132 -5.37 -1.68 -11.40
CA LEU A 132 -6.73 -1.16 -11.18
C LEU A 132 -7.62 -2.20 -10.48
N THR A 133 -7.59 -3.45 -10.92
CA THR A 133 -8.39 -4.52 -10.32
C THR A 133 -8.02 -4.75 -8.87
N THR A 134 -6.73 -4.94 -8.57
CA THR A 134 -6.26 -5.17 -7.20
C THR A 134 -6.51 -3.97 -6.30
N TYR A 135 -6.41 -2.75 -6.83
CA TYR A 135 -6.72 -1.50 -6.12
C TYR A 135 -8.19 -1.42 -5.70
N TYR A 136 -9.11 -1.56 -6.66
CA TYR A 136 -10.54 -1.41 -6.36
C TYR A 136 -11.07 -2.54 -5.48
N VAL A 137 -10.63 -3.78 -5.71
CA VAL A 137 -11.00 -4.91 -4.85
C VAL A 137 -10.41 -4.72 -3.45
N GLY A 138 -9.15 -4.34 -3.34
CA GLY A 138 -8.48 -4.10 -2.06
C GLY A 138 -9.18 -3.00 -1.23
N ILE A 139 -9.48 -1.85 -1.85
CA ILE A 139 -10.14 -0.73 -1.15
C ILE A 139 -11.58 -1.07 -0.77
N PHE A 140 -12.29 -1.83 -1.60
CA PHE A 140 -13.64 -2.31 -1.30
C PHE A 140 -13.64 -3.24 -0.08
N LEU A 141 -12.73 -4.22 -0.03
CA LEU A 141 -12.61 -5.14 1.11
C LEU A 141 -12.21 -4.40 2.39
N LEU A 142 -11.29 -3.43 2.31
CA LEU A 142 -10.93 -2.59 3.45
C LEU A 142 -12.12 -1.77 3.96
N ALA A 143 -12.93 -1.20 3.05
CA ALA A 143 -14.10 -0.41 3.42
C ALA A 143 -15.23 -1.25 4.03
N VAL A 144 -15.40 -2.49 3.58
CA VAL A 144 -16.43 -3.42 4.09
C VAL A 144 -16.01 -4.08 5.41
N SER A 145 -14.71 -4.29 5.63
CA SER A 145 -14.23 -5.03 6.81
C SER A 145 -14.73 -4.49 8.15
N PRO A 146 -14.83 -3.15 8.43
CA PRO A 146 -15.40 -2.66 9.68
C PRO A 146 -16.91 -2.88 9.80
N LEU A 147 -17.62 -3.07 8.68
CA LEU A 147 -19.07 -3.27 8.64
C LEU A 147 -19.47 -4.73 8.90
N LEU A 148 -18.53 -5.67 8.82
CA LEU A 148 -18.74 -7.09 9.12
C LEU A 148 -18.71 -7.36 10.64
N CYS A 149 -19.16 -6.40 11.44
CA CYS A 149 -19.33 -6.60 12.87
C CYS A 149 -20.55 -7.52 13.13
N PRO A 150 -20.44 -8.49 14.05
CA PRO A 150 -21.62 -9.19 14.57
C PRO A 150 -22.49 -8.26 15.40
#